data_cbd76c9f7a0d71e57bc7e3678f6641e2
#
_entry.id   cbd76c9f7a0d71e57bc7e3678f6641e2
#
_cell.length_a   1.000
_cell.length_b   1.000
_cell.length_c   1.000
_cell.angle_alpha   90.00
_cell.angle_beta   90.00
_cell.angle_gamma   90.00
#
_symmetry.space_group_name_H-M   'P 1'
#
loop_
_entity.id
_entity.type
_entity.pdbx_description
1 polymer ?
#
loop_
_entity_poly.entity_id
_entity_poly.type
_entity_poly.pdbx_seq_one_letter_code
_entity_poly.pdbx_strand_id
1 'polypeptide(L)'
;MDEIRNDITGGKTPASFEPSLDYVVTKIPRFAFEKFPAADDHLTTQMKSVGEAMAIGRTFQESLQKALRSLETGLFGLTPRTQDIIAIKKELINARPERILYIADAFRVGMTVEAVHELSHIDPWFLRQIEDLVQEEQMLHTQMLNQVTKADFKRLKSCLLYTSPSPRDRTRS
;
A
#
# COMPACT_ATOMS: atom_id res chain seq x y z
N MET A 1 36.28 11.80 -2.58
CA MET A 1 35.40 10.70 -3.08
C MET A 1 35.22 10.75 -4.58
N ASP A 2 35.18 11.95 -5.15
CA ASP A 2 34.92 12.12 -6.61
C ASP A 2 36.13 11.68 -7.48
N GLU A 3 37.33 11.59 -6.90
CA GLU A 3 38.54 11.11 -7.58
C GLU A 3 38.69 9.57 -7.54
N ILE A 4 37.95 8.91 -6.64
CA ILE A 4 37.98 7.45 -6.50
C ILE A 4 37.02 6.84 -7.50
N ARG A 5 37.46 5.84 -8.26
CA ARG A 5 36.63 5.12 -9.21
C ARG A 5 35.80 4.06 -8.52
N ASN A 6 34.56 3.87 -9.04
CA ASN A 6 33.63 2.89 -8.52
C ASN A 6 33.94 1.50 -9.11
N ASP A 7 34.37 0.56 -8.28
CA ASP A 7 34.72 -0.79 -8.69
C ASP A 7 33.53 -1.59 -9.23
N ILE A 8 32.31 -1.34 -8.71
CA ILE A 8 31.08 -2.01 -9.14
C ILE A 8 30.76 -1.70 -10.61
N THR A 9 31.07 -0.47 -11.05
CA THR A 9 30.86 -0.05 -12.45
C THR A 9 32.07 -0.32 -13.35
N GLY A 10 33.10 -1.00 -12.83
CA GLY A 10 34.36 -1.20 -13.54
C GLY A 10 35.11 0.11 -13.82
N GLY A 11 35.04 1.06 -12.92
CA GLY A 11 35.71 2.35 -13.01
C GLY A 11 35.10 3.35 -13.99
N LYS A 12 33.89 3.10 -14.49
CA LYS A 12 33.18 3.99 -15.45
C LYS A 12 32.61 5.24 -14.79
N THR A 13 32.30 5.16 -13.51
CA THR A 13 31.74 6.25 -12.70
C THR A 13 32.59 6.55 -11.49
N PRO A 14 32.52 7.75 -10.87
CA PRO A 14 33.14 8.01 -9.58
C PRO A 14 32.49 7.22 -8.45
N ALA A 15 33.18 7.03 -7.34
CA ALA A 15 32.65 6.33 -6.15
C ALA A 15 31.46 7.06 -5.50
N SER A 16 31.34 8.37 -5.72
CA SER A 16 30.23 9.21 -5.29
C SER A 16 28.99 9.12 -6.19
N PHE A 17 29.03 8.31 -7.26
CA PHE A 17 27.89 8.16 -8.18
C PHE A 17 26.71 7.49 -7.49
N GLU A 18 25.57 8.17 -7.49
CA GLU A 18 24.29 7.62 -7.05
C GLU A 18 23.54 7.06 -8.26
N PRO A 19 23.19 5.76 -8.28
CA PRO A 19 22.39 5.20 -9.37
C PRO A 19 20.98 5.79 -9.36
N SER A 20 20.41 6.01 -10.54
CA SER A 20 19.00 6.36 -10.67
C SER A 20 18.13 5.17 -10.26
N LEU A 21 17.27 5.36 -9.27
CA LEU A 21 16.32 4.33 -8.83
C LEU A 21 15.03 4.47 -9.63
N ASP A 22 14.56 3.36 -10.20
CA ASP A 22 13.33 3.26 -10.97
C ASP A 22 12.28 2.36 -10.31
N TYR A 23 12.44 2.10 -9.03
CA TYR A 23 11.54 1.26 -8.23
C TYR A 23 11.19 1.92 -6.89
N VAL A 24 10.08 1.48 -6.32
CA VAL A 24 9.60 1.88 -5.00
C VAL A 24 9.57 0.65 -4.09
N VAL A 25 10.06 0.80 -2.87
CA VAL A 25 9.99 -0.24 -1.84
C VAL A 25 9.01 0.22 -0.76
N THR A 26 7.98 -0.59 -0.50
CA THR A 26 7.08 -0.41 0.63
C THR A 26 7.35 -1.47 1.67
N LYS A 27 7.54 -1.04 2.91
CA LYS A 27 7.77 -1.88 4.08
C LYS A 27 6.62 -1.70 5.05
N ILE A 28 5.90 -2.79 5.37
CA ILE A 28 4.76 -2.77 6.30
C ILE A 28 5.06 -3.69 7.49
N PRO A 29 5.00 -3.18 8.73
CA PRO A 29 5.19 -4.02 9.91
C PRO A 29 4.01 -4.99 10.09
N ARG A 30 4.30 -6.21 10.55
CA ARG A 30 3.33 -7.21 10.97
C ARG A 30 3.16 -7.12 12.49
N PHE A 31 1.93 -6.92 12.93
CA PHE A 31 1.55 -6.94 14.34
C PHE A 31 0.80 -8.23 14.66
N ALA A 32 0.87 -8.70 15.90
CA ALA A 32 0.23 -9.93 16.36
C ALA A 32 -0.66 -9.68 17.58
N PHE A 33 -1.34 -8.52 17.63
CA PHE A 33 -2.23 -8.17 18.74
C PHE A 33 -3.39 -9.15 18.89
N GLU A 34 -3.77 -9.84 17.81
CA GLU A 34 -4.76 -10.92 17.84
C GLU A 34 -4.36 -12.08 18.76
N LYS A 35 -3.06 -12.28 18.99
CA LYS A 35 -2.53 -13.30 19.90
C LYS A 35 -2.36 -12.80 21.34
N PHE A 36 -2.38 -11.49 21.52
CA PHE A 36 -2.15 -10.83 22.81
C PHE A 36 -3.23 -9.79 23.10
N PRO A 37 -4.49 -10.21 23.42
CA PRO A 37 -5.63 -9.29 23.56
C PRO A 37 -5.47 -8.25 24.67
N ALA A 38 -4.60 -8.51 25.65
CA ALA A 38 -4.32 -7.57 26.74
C ALA A 38 -3.23 -6.53 26.39
N ALA A 39 -2.58 -6.66 25.23
CA ALA A 39 -1.57 -5.70 24.81
C ALA A 39 -2.22 -4.42 24.24
N ASP A 40 -1.61 -3.27 24.56
CA ASP A 40 -2.01 -1.98 23.98
C ASP A 40 -1.65 -1.94 22.49
N ASP A 41 -2.65 -1.83 21.61
CA ASP A 41 -2.53 -1.79 20.17
C ASP A 41 -2.27 -0.38 19.60
N HIS A 42 -2.21 0.65 20.46
CA HIS A 42 -1.86 2.00 20.05
C HIS A 42 -0.38 2.08 19.65
N LEU A 43 -0.12 2.52 18.42
CA LEU A 43 1.24 2.62 17.89
C LEU A 43 1.91 3.91 18.37
N THR A 44 3.13 3.76 18.88
CA THR A 44 3.97 4.85 19.38
C THR A 44 5.36 4.74 18.75
N THR A 45 6.35 5.45 19.29
CA THR A 45 7.76 5.29 18.91
C THR A 45 8.39 3.96 19.37
N GLN A 46 7.70 3.23 20.26
CA GLN A 46 8.12 1.90 20.69
C GLN A 46 7.82 0.85 19.61
N MET A 47 8.76 -0.03 19.33
CA MET A 47 8.55 -1.14 18.39
C MET A 47 7.59 -2.17 19.00
N LYS A 48 6.45 -2.40 18.32
CA LYS A 48 5.42 -3.39 18.70
C LYS A 48 5.21 -4.46 17.63
N SER A 49 5.93 -4.38 16.51
CA SER A 49 5.83 -5.36 15.43
C SER A 49 6.60 -6.64 15.74
N VAL A 50 6.09 -7.77 15.25
CA VAL A 50 6.72 -9.10 15.37
C VAL A 50 7.47 -9.51 14.10
N GLY A 51 7.33 -8.75 13.04
CA GLY A 51 7.96 -8.97 11.75
C GLY A 51 7.54 -7.88 10.78
N GLU A 52 7.86 -8.06 9.51
CA GLU A 52 7.57 -7.09 8.46
C GLU A 52 7.45 -7.75 7.09
N ALA A 53 6.64 -7.17 6.22
CA ALA A 53 6.62 -7.47 4.80
C ALA A 53 7.30 -6.33 4.04
N MET A 54 8.11 -6.67 3.05
CA MET A 54 8.74 -5.72 2.14
C MET A 54 8.40 -6.09 0.70
N ALA A 55 7.94 -5.12 -0.08
CA ALA A 55 7.58 -5.35 -1.47
C ALA A 55 8.14 -4.25 -2.36
N ILE A 56 8.54 -4.65 -3.56
CA ILE A 56 9.12 -3.77 -4.58
C ILE A 56 8.10 -3.65 -5.72
N GLY A 57 7.87 -2.43 -6.18
CA GLY A 57 7.05 -2.10 -7.34
C GLY A 57 7.65 -0.97 -8.15
N ARG A 58 7.08 -0.67 -9.30
CA ARG A 58 7.44 0.52 -10.10
C ARG A 58 6.74 1.77 -9.61
N THR A 59 5.61 1.62 -8.93
CA THR A 59 4.84 2.71 -8.33
C THR A 59 4.61 2.41 -6.85
N PHE A 60 4.28 3.45 -6.07
CA PHE A 60 3.90 3.28 -4.68
C PHE A 60 2.64 2.41 -4.54
N GLN A 61 1.64 2.61 -5.38
CA GLN A 61 0.40 1.84 -5.40
C GLN A 61 0.67 0.35 -5.60
N GLU A 62 1.52 -0.01 -6.57
CA GLU A 62 1.92 -1.40 -6.81
C GLU A 62 2.63 -2.00 -5.61
N SER A 63 3.64 -1.30 -5.07
CA SER A 63 4.43 -1.79 -3.94
C SER A 63 3.60 -1.92 -2.66
N LEU A 64 2.68 -0.97 -2.39
CA LEU A 64 1.76 -1.00 -1.26
C LEU A 64 0.81 -2.21 -1.31
N GLN A 65 0.17 -2.44 -2.45
CA GLN A 65 -0.74 -3.57 -2.63
C GLN A 65 -0.02 -4.92 -2.50
N LYS A 66 1.21 -5.03 -3.04
CA LYS A 66 2.07 -6.21 -2.84
C LYS A 66 2.40 -6.43 -1.37
N ALA A 67 2.79 -5.37 -0.65
CA ALA A 67 3.17 -5.45 0.75
C ALA A 67 1.98 -5.86 1.63
N LEU A 68 0.79 -5.27 1.43
CA LEU A 68 -0.43 -5.64 2.16
C LEU A 68 -0.78 -7.12 1.96
N ARG A 69 -0.70 -7.63 0.72
CA ARG A 69 -0.94 -9.04 0.42
C ARG A 69 0.09 -9.97 1.07
N SER A 70 1.35 -9.54 1.14
CA SER A 70 2.46 -10.31 1.71
C SER A 70 2.41 -10.41 3.24
N LEU A 71 1.57 -9.63 3.92
CA LEU A 71 1.36 -9.75 5.38
C LEU A 71 0.64 -11.04 5.78
N GLU A 72 0.00 -11.75 4.85
CA GLU A 72 -0.72 -13.01 5.10
C GLU A 72 -1.77 -12.91 6.24
N THR A 73 -2.42 -11.75 6.35
CA THR A 73 -3.48 -11.49 7.33
C THR A 73 -4.87 -11.89 6.84
N GLY A 74 -4.96 -12.55 5.67
CA GLY A 74 -6.24 -12.85 5.01
C GLY A 74 -6.82 -11.66 4.24
N LEU A 75 -6.13 -10.52 4.19
CA LEU A 75 -6.56 -9.33 3.47
C LEU A 75 -5.89 -9.29 2.08
N PHE A 76 -6.68 -8.93 1.07
CA PHE A 76 -6.23 -8.82 -0.32
C PHE A 76 -6.10 -7.34 -0.73
N GLY A 77 -5.21 -6.59 -0.06
CA GLY A 77 -5.05 -5.16 -0.28
C GLY A 77 -5.90 -4.31 0.67
N LEU A 78 -6.49 -3.21 0.16
CA LEU A 78 -7.28 -2.25 0.95
C LEU A 78 -8.73 -2.73 1.14
N THR A 79 -8.90 -3.88 1.78
CA THR A 79 -10.22 -4.50 2.03
C THR A 79 -11.12 -3.58 2.88
N PRO A 80 -12.39 -3.34 2.48
CA PRO A 80 -13.32 -2.51 3.25
C PRO A 80 -13.57 -3.06 4.66
N ARG A 81 -13.67 -2.14 5.64
CA ARG A 81 -13.96 -2.46 7.04
C ARG A 81 -15.34 -1.96 7.48
N THR A 82 -15.67 -0.71 7.15
CA THR A 82 -16.91 -0.09 7.57
C THR A 82 -17.29 1.10 6.68
N GLN A 83 -18.57 1.45 6.70
CA GLN A 83 -19.10 2.70 6.10
C GLN A 83 -19.51 3.72 7.18
N ASP A 84 -19.35 3.39 8.47
CA ASP A 84 -19.69 4.30 9.55
C ASP A 84 -18.63 5.41 9.68
N ILE A 85 -19.02 6.62 9.34
CA ILE A 85 -18.17 7.82 9.36
C ILE A 85 -17.63 8.10 10.77
N ILE A 86 -18.40 7.83 11.81
CA ILE A 86 -17.97 8.07 13.20
C ILE A 86 -16.84 7.11 13.57
N ALA A 87 -17.01 5.83 13.25
CA ALA A 87 -15.98 4.81 13.45
C ALA A 87 -14.72 5.13 12.63
N ILE A 88 -14.86 5.51 11.36
CA ILE A 88 -13.75 5.90 10.49
C ILE A 88 -12.96 7.07 11.09
N LYS A 89 -13.62 8.17 11.47
CA LYS A 89 -12.95 9.32 12.09
C LYS A 89 -12.19 8.95 13.36
N LYS A 90 -12.77 8.11 14.21
CA LYS A 90 -12.13 7.63 15.43
C LYS A 90 -10.84 6.86 15.11
N GLU A 91 -10.87 5.98 14.13
CA GLU A 91 -9.70 5.17 13.74
C GLU A 91 -8.64 6.00 12.97
N LEU A 92 -9.04 7.06 12.27
CA LEU A 92 -8.08 7.99 11.64
C LEU A 92 -7.25 8.75 12.67
N ILE A 93 -7.84 9.14 13.79
CA ILE A 93 -7.15 9.86 14.87
C ILE A 93 -6.20 8.91 15.62
N ASN A 94 -6.62 7.64 15.82
CA ASN A 94 -5.86 6.67 16.57
C ASN A 94 -4.84 5.94 15.70
N ALA A 95 -3.56 5.98 16.08
CA ALA A 95 -2.50 5.27 15.37
C ALA A 95 -2.54 3.77 15.70
N ARG A 96 -3.37 2.99 14.96
CA ARG A 96 -3.50 1.54 15.11
C ARG A 96 -3.02 0.78 13.87
N PRO A 97 -2.72 -0.52 13.95
CA PRO A 97 -2.22 -1.33 12.84
C PRO A 97 -3.11 -1.31 11.59
N GLU A 98 -4.43 -1.29 11.76
CA GLU A 98 -5.40 -1.34 10.66
C GLU A 98 -5.77 0.04 10.10
N ARG A 99 -5.20 1.12 10.63
CA ARG A 99 -5.52 2.51 10.24
C ARG A 99 -5.51 2.74 8.73
N ILE A 100 -4.60 2.08 8.01
CA ILE A 100 -4.52 2.20 6.55
C ILE A 100 -5.79 1.73 5.83
N LEU A 101 -6.52 0.76 6.38
CA LEU A 101 -7.78 0.27 5.82
C LEU A 101 -8.90 1.31 6.02
N TYR A 102 -8.91 1.96 7.19
CA TYR A 102 -9.87 3.04 7.47
C TYR A 102 -9.59 4.32 6.67
N ILE A 103 -8.35 4.56 6.24
CA ILE A 103 -8.03 5.61 5.27
C ILE A 103 -8.71 5.32 3.93
N ALA A 104 -8.64 4.09 3.45
CA ALA A 104 -9.33 3.70 2.22
C ALA A 104 -10.86 3.79 2.37
N ASP A 105 -11.40 3.39 3.52
CA ASP A 105 -12.84 3.54 3.81
C ASP A 105 -13.27 5.00 3.86
N ALA A 106 -12.44 5.91 4.39
CA ALA A 106 -12.71 7.34 4.39
C ALA A 106 -12.91 7.87 2.96
N PHE A 107 -12.07 7.47 2.01
CA PHE A 107 -12.23 7.84 0.60
C PHE A 107 -13.45 7.17 -0.04
N ARG A 108 -13.79 5.93 0.33
CA ARG A 108 -15.01 5.25 -0.17
C ARG A 108 -16.30 5.96 0.25
N VAL A 109 -16.32 6.57 1.46
CA VAL A 109 -17.47 7.37 1.93
C VAL A 109 -17.40 8.83 1.49
N GLY A 110 -16.43 9.23 0.67
CA GLY A 110 -16.30 10.55 0.05
C GLY A 110 -15.65 11.62 0.92
N MET A 111 -14.83 11.25 1.90
CA MET A 111 -14.00 12.22 2.62
C MET A 111 -12.88 12.74 1.70
N THR A 112 -12.51 14.03 1.84
CA THR A 112 -11.44 14.66 1.07
C THR A 112 -10.06 14.34 1.68
N VAL A 113 -9.02 14.48 0.85
CA VAL A 113 -7.61 14.31 1.29
C VAL A 113 -7.27 15.23 2.46
N GLU A 114 -7.75 16.48 2.41
CA GLU A 114 -7.52 17.49 3.46
C GLU A 114 -8.15 17.05 4.78
N ALA A 115 -9.41 16.58 4.75
CA ALA A 115 -10.10 16.11 5.94
C ALA A 115 -9.43 14.86 6.56
N VAL A 116 -8.94 13.94 5.72
CA VAL A 116 -8.20 12.77 6.19
C VAL A 116 -6.83 13.16 6.74
N HIS A 117 -6.15 14.13 6.11
CA HIS A 117 -4.87 14.67 6.58
C HIS A 117 -5.00 15.33 7.96
N GLU A 118 -6.00 16.18 8.16
CA GLU A 118 -6.25 16.85 9.45
C GLU A 118 -6.45 15.85 10.60
N LEU A 119 -7.11 14.73 10.35
CA LEU A 119 -7.36 13.70 11.37
C LEU A 119 -6.17 12.77 11.58
N SER A 120 -5.47 12.42 10.50
CA SER A 120 -4.46 11.38 10.52
C SER A 120 -3.03 11.88 10.65
N HIS A 121 -2.78 13.14 10.27
CA HIS A 121 -1.45 13.74 10.10
C HIS A 121 -0.53 12.99 9.12
N ILE A 122 -1.12 12.20 8.22
CA ILE A 122 -0.37 11.52 7.14
C ILE A 122 -0.19 12.51 6.00
N ASP A 123 1.00 12.52 5.41
CA ASP A 123 1.33 13.39 4.28
C ASP A 123 0.31 13.23 3.13
N PRO A 124 -0.22 14.34 2.58
CA PRO A 124 -1.22 14.32 1.50
C PRO A 124 -0.78 13.57 0.25
N TRP A 125 0.52 13.47 -0.01
CA TRP A 125 1.01 12.71 -1.16
C TRP A 125 0.63 11.22 -1.07
N PHE A 126 0.83 10.60 0.10
CA PHE A 126 0.44 9.20 0.33
C PHE A 126 -1.07 9.02 0.29
N LEU A 127 -1.81 9.98 0.87
CA LEU A 127 -3.28 9.95 0.88
C LEU A 127 -3.85 9.98 -0.54
N ARG A 128 -3.31 10.82 -1.44
CA ARG A 128 -3.71 10.86 -2.85
C ARG A 128 -3.46 9.53 -3.57
N GLN A 129 -2.33 8.87 -3.29
CA GLN A 129 -2.04 7.56 -3.87
C GLN A 129 -3.07 6.48 -3.46
N ILE A 130 -3.57 6.56 -2.21
CA ILE A 130 -4.61 5.65 -1.72
C ILE A 130 -5.97 6.05 -2.28
N GLU A 131 -6.27 7.34 -2.36
CA GLU A 131 -7.48 7.86 -3.00
C GLU A 131 -7.61 7.38 -4.45
N ASP A 132 -6.53 7.51 -5.24
CA ASP A 132 -6.49 7.04 -6.64
C ASP A 132 -6.83 5.54 -6.72
N LEU A 133 -6.27 4.70 -5.83
CA LEU A 133 -6.60 3.27 -5.77
C LEU A 133 -8.08 3.02 -5.48
N VAL A 134 -8.67 3.77 -4.56
CA VAL A 134 -10.08 3.66 -4.21
C VAL A 134 -10.98 4.12 -5.36
N GLN A 135 -10.62 5.20 -6.05
CA GLN A 135 -11.36 5.67 -7.23
C GLN A 135 -11.33 4.65 -8.37
N GLU A 136 -10.18 4.02 -8.63
CA GLU A 136 -10.08 2.93 -9.61
C GLU A 136 -10.95 1.72 -9.23
N GLU A 137 -10.96 1.35 -7.94
CA GLU A 137 -11.83 0.29 -7.42
C GLU A 137 -13.32 0.63 -7.63
N GLN A 138 -13.75 1.84 -7.31
CA GLN A 138 -15.14 2.31 -7.49
C GLN A 138 -15.56 2.33 -8.96
N MET A 139 -14.68 2.77 -9.86
CA MET A 139 -14.94 2.73 -11.30
C MET A 139 -15.19 1.31 -11.79
N LEU A 140 -14.42 0.33 -11.30
CA LEU A 140 -14.62 -1.08 -11.65
C LEU A 140 -15.97 -1.62 -11.18
N HIS A 141 -16.43 -1.23 -10.00
CA HIS A 141 -17.71 -1.65 -9.48
C HIS A 141 -18.90 -1.12 -10.31
N THR A 142 -18.72 0.02 -10.99
CA THR A 142 -19.78 0.63 -11.83
C THR A 142 -19.75 0.16 -13.28
N GLN A 143 -18.62 -0.39 -13.76
CA GLN A 143 -18.47 -0.87 -15.13
C GLN A 143 -18.84 -2.33 -15.27
N MET A 144 -19.58 -2.67 -16.33
CA MET A 144 -19.77 -4.07 -16.71
C MET A 144 -18.48 -4.63 -17.32
N LEU A 145 -18.17 -5.91 -17.06
CA LEU A 145 -16.94 -6.58 -17.55
C LEU A 145 -16.74 -6.47 -19.07
N ASN A 146 -17.81 -6.40 -19.84
CA ASN A 146 -17.78 -6.24 -21.31
C ASN A 146 -17.39 -4.83 -21.79
N GLN A 147 -17.37 -3.85 -20.88
CA GLN A 147 -16.98 -2.45 -21.15
C GLN A 147 -15.52 -2.19 -20.80
N VAL A 148 -14.84 -3.12 -20.10
CA VAL A 148 -13.45 -2.96 -19.69
C VAL A 148 -12.55 -3.14 -20.90
N THR A 149 -11.77 -2.09 -21.23
CA THR A 149 -10.86 -2.10 -22.37
C THR A 149 -9.50 -2.73 -22.02
N LYS A 150 -8.70 -3.05 -23.06
CA LYS A 150 -7.31 -3.50 -22.87
C LYS A 150 -6.46 -2.47 -22.12
N ALA A 151 -6.72 -1.17 -22.31
CA ALA A 151 -6.03 -0.11 -21.60
C ALA A 151 -6.36 -0.12 -20.10
N ASP A 152 -7.64 -0.33 -19.74
CA ASP A 152 -8.08 -0.45 -18.36
C ASP A 152 -7.44 -1.67 -17.69
N PHE A 153 -7.41 -2.83 -18.35
CA PHE A 153 -6.71 -4.01 -17.82
C PHE A 153 -5.22 -3.75 -17.57
N LYS A 154 -4.55 -3.00 -18.45
CA LYS A 154 -3.14 -2.65 -18.25
C LYS A 154 -2.97 -1.76 -17.03
N ARG A 155 -3.85 -0.76 -16.84
CA ARG A 155 -3.85 0.14 -15.70
C ARG A 155 -4.11 -0.62 -14.39
N LEU A 156 -5.15 -1.45 -14.35
CA LEU A 156 -5.51 -2.27 -13.18
C LEU A 156 -4.40 -3.26 -12.77
N LYS A 157 -3.68 -3.80 -13.76
CA LYS A 157 -2.51 -4.64 -13.48
C LYS A 157 -1.34 -3.84 -12.93
N SER A 158 -1.14 -2.61 -13.38
CA SER A 158 -0.03 -1.76 -12.90
C SER A 158 -0.20 -1.33 -11.45
N CYS A 159 -1.43 -1.21 -10.94
CA CYS A 159 -1.72 -0.93 -9.53
C CYS A 159 -2.14 -2.17 -8.71
N LEU A 160 -2.12 -3.36 -9.31
CA LEU A 160 -2.49 -4.65 -8.70
C LEU A 160 -3.93 -4.77 -8.18
N LEU A 161 -4.85 -3.96 -8.65
CA LEU A 161 -6.29 -4.17 -8.44
C LEU A 161 -6.80 -5.40 -9.22
N TYR A 162 -6.14 -5.75 -10.32
CA TYR A 162 -6.38 -6.98 -11.07
C TYR A 162 -5.10 -7.81 -11.19
N THR A 163 -5.17 -9.09 -10.83
CA THR A 163 -4.09 -10.05 -11.01
C THR A 163 -4.62 -11.25 -11.80
N SER A 164 -3.97 -11.59 -12.90
CA SER A 164 -4.22 -12.87 -13.58
C SER A 164 -3.51 -14.00 -12.82
N PRO A 165 -4.09 -15.20 -12.73
CA PRO A 165 -3.40 -16.36 -12.20
C PRO A 165 -2.06 -16.55 -12.90
N SER A 166 -1.00 -16.81 -12.13
CA SER A 166 0.29 -17.14 -12.71
C SER A 166 0.21 -18.54 -13.36
N PRO A 167 1.07 -18.85 -14.33
CA PRO A 167 1.15 -20.22 -14.87
C PRO A 167 1.37 -21.29 -13.78
N ARG A 168 1.99 -20.92 -12.65
CA ARG A 168 2.19 -21.82 -11.50
C ARG A 168 0.90 -22.10 -10.73
N ASP A 169 -0.06 -21.18 -10.72
CA ASP A 169 -1.33 -21.34 -9.99
C ASP A 169 -2.26 -22.30 -10.74
N ARG A 170 -2.08 -22.46 -12.05
CA ARG A 170 -2.86 -23.40 -12.89
C ARG A 170 -2.49 -24.88 -12.67
N THR A 171 -1.37 -25.16 -12.03
CA THR A 171 -0.89 -26.53 -11.79
C THR A 171 -1.24 -27.07 -10.41
N ARG A 172 -1.99 -26.31 -9.59
CA ARG A 172 -2.47 -26.70 -8.25
C ARG A 172 -3.97 -27.01 -8.22
N SER A 173 -4.50 -27.64 -9.24
CA SER A 173 -5.86 -28.20 -9.23
C SER A 173 -5.78 -29.72 -9.07
#